data_9e0eb764749b2218f366dbd92d187d50
#
_entry.id   9e0eb764749b2218f366dbd92d187d50
#
_cell.length_a   1.000
_cell.length_b   1.000
_cell.length_c   1.000
_cell.angle_alpha   90.00
_cell.angle_beta   90.00
_cell.angle_gamma   90.00
#
_symmetry.space_group_name_H-M   'P 1'
#
loop_
_entity.id
_entity.type
_entity.pdbx_description
1 polymer ?
#
loop_
_entity_poly.entity_id
_entity_poly.type
_entity_poly.pdbx_seq_one_letter_code
_entity_poly.pdbx_strand_id
1 'polypeptide(L)'
;RAAGQAGIPVVEYNFTPLRASEGYRRTTGRGGAGLRDFDYERIRDLPPLENTGTHTRQQMWERFEGFLKEVIPVAERAGVRMACHPNDPPVEVYRGAAQPLRSLADLKRLIETVDSPSNGITLDTGVTTEMGESAPEAIRYFGSRDRINHCHFRNVRVDTPYYKYLEVPHDEGDCDMLACMKAFQQVGYSRLIIPDHTPEFS
;
A
#
# COMPACT_ATOMS: atom_id res chain seq x y z
N ARG A 1 11.12 -4.61 -18.69
CA ARG A 1 11.51 -5.51 -19.82
C ARG A 1 12.06 -6.83 -19.29
N ALA A 2 13.08 -6.79 -18.42
CA ALA A 2 13.70 -8.01 -17.87
C ALA A 2 12.68 -8.93 -17.16
N ALA A 3 11.76 -8.36 -16.39
CA ALA A 3 10.69 -9.12 -15.73
C ALA A 3 9.82 -9.90 -16.74
N GLY A 4 9.38 -9.25 -17.83
CA GLY A 4 8.61 -9.92 -18.88
C GLY A 4 9.40 -11.02 -19.58
N GLN A 5 10.67 -10.80 -19.86
CA GLN A 5 11.55 -11.84 -20.43
C GLN A 5 11.75 -13.04 -19.49
N ALA A 6 11.73 -12.79 -18.18
CA ALA A 6 11.82 -13.82 -17.15
C ALA A 6 10.46 -14.50 -16.83
N GLY A 7 9.37 -14.09 -17.50
CA GLY A 7 8.03 -14.62 -17.24
C GLY A 7 7.40 -14.14 -15.92
N ILE A 8 7.90 -13.05 -15.35
CA ILE A 8 7.37 -12.46 -14.12
C ILE A 8 6.19 -11.56 -14.48
N PRO A 9 4.93 -11.92 -14.11
CA PRO A 9 3.75 -11.22 -14.59
C PRO A 9 3.47 -9.91 -13.85
N VAL A 10 3.95 -9.76 -12.62
CA VAL A 10 3.67 -8.61 -11.75
C VAL A 10 4.97 -8.11 -11.12
N VAL A 11 5.13 -6.80 -11.08
CA VAL A 11 6.20 -6.12 -10.34
C VAL A 11 5.56 -5.16 -9.35
N GLU A 12 5.72 -5.44 -8.07
CA GLU A 12 5.34 -4.53 -7.01
C GLU A 12 6.41 -3.48 -6.78
N TYR A 13 5.98 -2.27 -6.43
CA TYR A 13 6.90 -1.17 -6.11
C TYR A 13 6.25 -0.15 -5.18
N ASN A 14 7.10 0.56 -4.44
CA ASN A 14 6.74 1.72 -3.64
C ASN A 14 7.25 3.00 -4.31
N PHE A 15 6.49 4.09 -4.21
CA PHE A 15 6.93 5.40 -4.67
C PHE A 15 7.22 6.30 -3.46
N THR A 16 8.47 6.28 -3.00
CA THR A 16 8.96 7.04 -1.85
C THR A 16 10.40 7.48 -2.11
N PRO A 17 10.85 8.65 -1.60
CA PRO A 17 12.23 9.11 -1.80
C PRO A 17 13.26 8.16 -1.19
N LEU A 18 12.97 7.64 -0.01
CA LEU A 18 13.82 6.70 0.71
C LEU A 18 12.98 5.85 1.64
N ARG A 19 13.29 4.55 1.70
CA ARG A 19 12.63 3.64 2.63
C ARG A 19 13.09 3.95 4.06
N ALA A 20 12.13 4.07 4.97
CA ALA A 20 12.35 4.27 6.39
C ALA A 20 11.30 3.50 7.19
N SER A 21 11.61 3.17 8.43
CA SER A 21 10.75 2.37 9.31
C SER A 21 10.59 2.97 10.71
N GLU A 22 11.01 4.21 10.90
CA GLU A 22 10.81 4.90 12.17
C GLU A 22 9.31 5.09 12.45
N GLY A 23 8.96 5.10 13.72
CA GLY A 23 7.55 5.14 14.16
C GLY A 23 7.00 3.76 14.51
N TYR A 24 7.59 2.70 13.94
CA TYR A 24 7.23 1.33 14.28
C TYR A 24 7.99 0.83 15.52
N ARG A 25 7.30 0.02 16.32
CA ARG A 25 7.89 -0.74 17.44
C ARG A 25 7.34 -2.16 17.44
N ARG A 26 8.10 -3.06 18.03
CA ARG A 26 7.60 -4.39 18.36
C ARG A 26 6.81 -4.35 19.67
N THR A 27 5.69 -5.05 19.69
CA THR A 27 4.90 -5.34 20.87
C THR A 27 4.50 -6.81 20.87
N THR A 28 3.87 -7.29 21.95
CA THR A 28 3.48 -8.68 22.09
C THR A 28 1.97 -8.80 22.02
N GLY A 29 1.50 -9.72 21.19
CA GLY A 29 0.09 -10.05 21.01
C GLY A 29 -0.31 -11.42 21.56
N ARG A 30 -1.40 -11.94 21.03
CA ARG A 30 -1.95 -13.24 21.40
C ARG A 30 -0.92 -14.36 21.28
N GLY A 31 -0.86 -15.22 22.29
CA GLY A 31 0.06 -16.35 22.31
C GLY A 31 1.54 -16.02 22.35
N GLY A 32 1.90 -14.77 22.69
CA GLY A 32 3.28 -14.32 22.70
C GLY A 32 3.80 -13.85 21.33
N ALA A 33 2.96 -13.80 20.30
CA ALA A 33 3.34 -13.38 18.95
C ALA A 33 3.87 -11.95 18.93
N GLY A 34 4.94 -11.70 18.17
CA GLY A 34 5.46 -10.37 17.92
C GLY A 34 4.57 -9.61 16.94
N LEU A 35 4.12 -8.43 17.31
CA LEU A 35 3.31 -7.54 16.50
C LEU A 35 4.07 -6.24 16.17
N ARG A 36 3.63 -5.51 15.13
CA ARG A 36 4.15 -4.19 14.76
C ARG A 36 3.14 -3.12 15.16
N ASP A 37 3.59 -2.14 15.91
CA ASP A 37 2.83 -1.01 16.42
C ASP A 37 3.38 0.27 15.82
N PHE A 38 2.55 1.03 15.10
CA PHE A 38 2.89 2.35 14.56
C PHE A 38 2.26 3.46 15.40
N ASP A 39 3.04 4.49 15.68
CA ASP A 39 2.56 5.73 16.31
C ASP A 39 3.29 6.93 15.71
N TYR A 40 2.54 7.82 15.06
CA TYR A 40 3.07 9.01 14.40
C TYR A 40 3.75 9.99 15.37
N GLU A 41 3.32 10.03 16.62
CA GLU A 41 3.93 10.88 17.63
C GLU A 41 5.42 10.60 17.85
N ARG A 42 5.87 9.40 17.50
CA ARG A 42 7.30 9.01 17.59
C ARG A 42 8.16 9.62 16.50
N ILE A 43 7.56 10.14 15.43
CA ILE A 43 8.29 10.65 14.25
C ILE A 43 7.91 12.06 13.86
N ARG A 44 6.81 12.60 14.39
CA ARG A 44 6.26 13.91 13.99
C ARG A 44 7.31 15.04 14.01
N ASP A 45 8.15 15.06 15.02
CA ASP A 45 9.15 16.12 15.23
C ASP A 45 10.57 15.71 14.76
N LEU A 46 10.71 14.54 14.13
CA LEU A 46 11.99 14.11 13.59
C LEU A 46 12.36 14.91 12.32
N PRO A 47 13.64 15.26 12.14
CA PRO A 47 14.08 15.97 10.94
C PRO A 47 13.86 15.14 9.67
N PRO A 48 13.87 15.77 8.49
CA PRO A 48 13.92 15.05 7.22
C PRO A 48 15.01 13.98 7.23
N LEU A 49 14.80 12.90 6.45
CA LEU A 49 15.82 11.88 6.27
C LEU A 49 17.07 12.49 5.65
N GLU A 50 18.24 12.04 6.12
CA GLU A 50 19.53 12.49 5.59
C GLU A 50 19.60 12.23 4.08
N ASN A 51 20.14 13.18 3.34
CA ASN A 51 20.29 13.15 1.87
C ASN A 51 18.98 13.10 1.07
N THR A 52 17.80 13.22 1.71
CA THR A 52 16.50 13.21 1.03
C THR A 52 15.94 14.64 0.91
N GLY A 53 16.06 15.44 1.97
CA GLY A 53 15.46 16.78 2.05
C GLY A 53 13.95 16.77 2.20
N THR A 54 13.32 17.88 1.87
CA THR A 54 11.86 18.06 1.92
C THR A 54 11.25 18.03 0.53
N HIS A 55 10.10 17.37 0.42
CA HIS A 55 9.35 17.29 -0.84
C HIS A 55 7.88 17.57 -0.60
N THR A 56 7.36 18.57 -1.31
CA THR A 56 5.93 18.89 -1.28
C THR A 56 5.10 17.83 -1.98
N ARG A 57 3.80 17.76 -1.66
CA ARG A 57 2.86 16.84 -2.33
C ARG A 57 2.82 17.07 -3.85
N GLN A 58 2.87 18.33 -4.29
CA GLN A 58 2.91 18.65 -5.71
C GLN A 58 4.15 18.08 -6.39
N GLN A 59 5.34 18.29 -5.82
CA GLN A 59 6.59 17.75 -6.35
C GLN A 59 6.60 16.22 -6.39
N MET A 60 6.03 15.57 -5.37
CA MET A 60 5.93 14.11 -5.36
C MET A 60 5.01 13.61 -6.47
N TRP A 61 3.85 14.25 -6.68
CA TRP A 61 2.94 13.89 -7.76
C TRP A 61 3.52 14.15 -9.14
N GLU A 62 4.16 15.29 -9.38
CA GLU A 62 4.82 15.58 -10.67
C GLU A 62 5.84 14.52 -11.07
N ARG A 63 6.67 14.09 -10.11
CA ARG A 63 7.64 13.02 -10.32
C ARG A 63 6.96 11.68 -10.55
N PHE A 64 5.92 11.38 -9.81
CA PHE A 64 5.20 10.12 -9.91
C PHE A 64 4.46 10.01 -11.24
N GLU A 65 3.76 11.06 -11.68
CA GLU A 65 3.13 11.10 -12.98
C GLU A 65 4.13 10.96 -14.13
N GLY A 66 5.29 11.63 -14.03
CA GLY A 66 6.37 11.47 -14.98
C GLY A 66 6.86 10.01 -15.05
N PHE A 67 7.09 9.40 -13.90
CA PHE A 67 7.47 7.99 -13.82
C PHE A 67 6.43 7.07 -14.46
N LEU A 68 5.14 7.24 -14.15
CA LEU A 68 4.07 6.40 -14.69
C LEU A 68 3.97 6.52 -16.22
N LYS A 69 4.04 7.73 -16.77
CA LYS A 69 3.98 7.98 -18.21
C LYS A 69 5.10 7.29 -18.99
N GLU A 70 6.28 7.14 -18.39
CA GLU A 70 7.42 6.47 -19.01
C GLU A 70 7.39 4.94 -18.79
N VAL A 71 7.05 4.48 -17.58
CA VAL A 71 7.20 3.07 -17.20
C VAL A 71 6.02 2.22 -17.66
N ILE A 72 4.79 2.72 -17.55
CA ILE A 72 3.60 1.91 -17.85
C ILE A 72 3.55 1.44 -19.31
N PRO A 73 3.82 2.27 -20.34
CA PRO A 73 3.87 1.75 -21.71
C PRO A 73 4.94 0.68 -21.94
N VAL A 74 6.05 0.73 -21.18
CA VAL A 74 7.09 -0.31 -21.25
C VAL A 74 6.62 -1.61 -20.61
N ALA A 75 5.91 -1.51 -19.48
CA ALA A 75 5.34 -2.65 -18.78
C ALA A 75 4.29 -3.35 -19.66
N GLU A 76 3.39 -2.59 -20.28
CA GLU A 76 2.38 -3.10 -21.23
C GLU A 76 3.02 -3.91 -22.35
N ARG A 77 3.99 -3.34 -23.06
CA ARG A 77 4.68 -4.05 -24.15
C ARG A 77 5.44 -5.29 -23.69
N ALA A 78 5.79 -5.35 -22.39
CA ALA A 78 6.48 -6.49 -21.79
C ALA A 78 5.52 -7.54 -21.20
N GLY A 79 4.20 -7.30 -21.24
CA GLY A 79 3.22 -8.17 -20.61
C GLY A 79 3.30 -8.18 -19.07
N VAL A 80 3.79 -7.11 -18.47
CA VAL A 80 4.01 -6.98 -17.02
C VAL A 80 3.00 -6.01 -16.43
N ARG A 81 2.41 -6.36 -15.30
CA ARG A 81 1.59 -5.48 -14.50
C ARG A 81 2.42 -4.82 -13.39
N MET A 82 2.32 -3.52 -13.28
CA MET A 82 2.92 -2.75 -12.21
C MET A 82 1.92 -2.64 -11.06
N ALA A 83 2.31 -3.00 -9.86
CA ALA A 83 1.48 -2.94 -8.66
C ALA A 83 2.09 -1.91 -7.70
N CYS A 84 1.52 -0.71 -7.68
CA CYS A 84 1.98 0.33 -6.76
C CYS A 84 1.40 0.11 -5.38
N HIS A 85 2.26 -0.05 -4.38
CA HIS A 85 1.84 -0.13 -2.98
C HIS A 85 1.45 1.26 -2.46
N PRO A 86 0.33 1.42 -1.73
CA PRO A 86 0.04 2.66 -1.03
C PRO A 86 1.15 3.01 -0.04
N ASN A 87 1.27 4.28 0.31
CA ASN A 87 2.25 4.64 1.34
C ASN A 87 1.86 4.03 2.69
N ASP A 88 2.82 3.35 3.32
CA ASP A 88 2.73 2.78 4.65
C ASP A 88 3.93 3.25 5.49
N PRO A 89 3.70 4.05 6.55
CA PRO A 89 2.41 4.55 7.05
C PRO A 89 1.75 5.57 6.12
N PRO A 90 0.38 5.68 6.09
CA PRO A 90 -0.34 6.60 5.20
C PRO A 90 -0.42 8.03 5.75
N VAL A 91 0.59 8.49 6.48
CA VAL A 91 0.66 9.84 7.03
C VAL A 91 0.84 10.90 5.96
N GLU A 92 0.51 12.15 6.25
CA GLU A 92 0.61 13.24 5.27
C GLU A 92 2.05 13.52 4.85
N VAL A 93 2.94 13.59 5.83
CA VAL A 93 4.37 13.81 5.63
C VAL A 93 5.14 12.80 6.45
N TYR A 94 6.02 12.06 5.81
CA TYR A 94 6.93 11.14 6.48
C TYR A 94 8.36 11.63 6.32
N ARG A 95 8.97 12.02 7.44
CA ARG A 95 10.38 12.45 7.50
C ARG A 95 10.76 13.46 6.40
N GLY A 96 9.94 14.52 6.26
CA GLY A 96 10.16 15.62 5.30
C GLY A 96 9.57 15.40 3.91
N ALA A 97 9.15 14.20 3.55
CA ALA A 97 8.54 13.93 2.25
C ALA A 97 7.02 13.78 2.37
N ALA A 98 6.27 14.55 1.59
CA ALA A 98 4.84 14.35 1.48
C ALA A 98 4.53 13.01 0.79
N GLN A 99 3.58 12.28 1.35
CA GLN A 99 3.17 10.96 0.85
C GLN A 99 2.11 11.11 -0.24
N PRO A 100 2.38 10.72 -1.50
CA PRO A 100 1.42 10.89 -2.60
C PRO A 100 0.26 9.90 -2.56
N LEU A 101 0.45 8.68 -2.01
CA LEU A 101 -0.51 7.59 -2.08
C LEU A 101 -1.05 7.22 -0.69
N ARG A 102 -1.71 8.18 -0.04
CA ARG A 102 -2.19 8.04 1.34
C ARG A 102 -3.72 7.98 1.48
N SER A 103 -4.45 7.91 0.39
CA SER A 103 -5.92 7.83 0.40
C SER A 103 -6.44 7.06 -0.80
N LEU A 104 -7.69 6.59 -0.75
CA LEU A 104 -8.34 5.96 -1.91
C LEU A 104 -8.46 6.96 -3.08
N ALA A 105 -8.65 8.25 -2.82
CA ALA A 105 -8.65 9.28 -3.86
C ALA A 105 -7.31 9.34 -4.60
N ASP A 106 -6.20 9.19 -3.89
CA ASP A 106 -4.87 9.14 -4.48
C ASP A 106 -4.65 7.89 -5.33
N LEU A 107 -5.11 6.75 -4.85
CA LEU A 107 -5.04 5.49 -5.61
C LEU A 107 -5.93 5.54 -6.87
N LYS A 108 -7.07 6.21 -6.81
CA LYS A 108 -7.90 6.49 -8.01
C LYS A 108 -7.14 7.36 -9.01
N ARG A 109 -6.56 8.49 -8.56
CA ARG A 109 -5.71 9.35 -9.39
C ARG A 109 -4.56 8.57 -10.03
N LEU A 110 -3.90 7.67 -9.28
CA LEU A 110 -2.82 6.82 -9.81
C LEU A 110 -3.28 6.05 -11.04
N ILE A 111 -4.37 5.29 -10.93
CA ILE A 111 -4.85 4.45 -12.04
C ILE A 111 -5.39 5.26 -13.22
N GLU A 112 -5.82 6.50 -13.00
CA GLU A 112 -6.31 7.43 -14.02
C GLU A 112 -5.17 8.17 -14.72
N THR A 113 -4.00 8.32 -14.11
CA THR A 113 -2.84 9.01 -14.72
C THR A 113 -2.38 8.37 -16.01
N VAL A 114 -2.39 7.05 -16.08
CA VAL A 114 -2.22 6.26 -17.32
C VAL A 114 -3.27 5.17 -17.28
N ASP A 115 -4.28 5.27 -18.12
CA ASP A 115 -5.38 4.29 -18.18
C ASP A 115 -4.95 3.00 -18.88
N SER A 116 -4.38 2.09 -18.08
CA SER A 116 -3.84 0.81 -18.55
C SER A 116 -3.99 -0.26 -17.47
N PRO A 117 -4.35 -1.51 -17.82
CA PRO A 117 -4.30 -2.65 -16.90
C PRO A 117 -2.90 -2.88 -16.30
N SER A 118 -1.84 -2.44 -17.00
CA SER A 118 -0.48 -2.49 -16.46
C SER A 118 -0.23 -1.44 -15.38
N ASN A 119 -1.08 -0.43 -15.23
CA ASN A 119 -1.04 0.56 -14.16
C ASN A 119 -2.09 0.21 -13.10
N GLY A 120 -1.69 -0.43 -12.05
CA GLY A 120 -2.58 -0.84 -10.97
C GLY A 120 -1.93 -0.70 -9.60
N ILE A 121 -2.65 -1.16 -8.62
CA ILE A 121 -2.26 -1.07 -7.21
C ILE A 121 -1.92 -2.44 -6.63
N THR A 122 -1.08 -2.45 -5.61
CA THR A 122 -1.17 -3.44 -4.55
C THR A 122 -2.29 -3.00 -3.63
N LEU A 123 -3.39 -3.75 -3.60
CA LEU A 123 -4.43 -3.50 -2.62
C LEU A 123 -3.98 -4.12 -1.29
N ASP A 124 -3.65 -3.28 -0.32
CA ASP A 124 -3.34 -3.68 1.04
C ASP A 124 -4.56 -3.44 1.93
N THR A 125 -5.15 -4.52 2.46
CA THR A 125 -6.35 -4.43 3.30
C THR A 125 -6.06 -3.73 4.62
N GLY A 126 -4.85 -3.91 5.17
CA GLY A 126 -4.39 -3.22 6.39
C GLY A 126 -4.23 -1.73 6.15
N VAL A 127 -3.44 -1.31 5.16
CA VAL A 127 -3.24 0.13 4.85
C VAL A 127 -4.57 0.81 4.52
N THR A 128 -5.47 0.15 3.80
CA THR A 128 -6.80 0.71 3.52
C THR A 128 -7.56 0.96 4.82
N THR A 129 -7.47 0.04 5.78
CA THR A 129 -8.10 0.18 7.11
C THR A 129 -7.40 1.26 7.96
N GLU A 130 -6.07 1.36 7.89
CA GLU A 130 -5.28 2.43 8.52
C GLU A 130 -5.71 3.84 8.05
N MET A 131 -6.11 3.96 6.79
CA MET A 131 -6.69 5.19 6.24
C MET A 131 -8.10 5.49 6.75
N GLY A 132 -8.70 4.59 7.54
CA GLY A 132 -10.11 4.69 7.95
C GLY A 132 -11.11 4.39 6.84
N GLU A 133 -10.67 3.68 5.80
CA GLU A 133 -11.45 3.38 4.60
C GLU A 133 -11.92 1.91 4.60
N SER A 134 -12.96 1.62 3.82
CA SER A 134 -13.50 0.27 3.69
C SER A 134 -12.72 -0.55 2.66
N ALA A 135 -11.94 -1.53 3.13
CA ALA A 135 -11.21 -2.42 2.25
C ALA A 135 -12.14 -3.23 1.30
N PRO A 136 -13.30 -3.78 1.73
CA PRO A 136 -14.23 -4.44 0.81
C PRO A 136 -14.75 -3.53 -0.31
N GLU A 137 -15.01 -2.25 -0.01
CA GLU A 137 -15.44 -1.27 -1.04
C GLU A 137 -14.29 -0.90 -1.99
N ALA A 138 -13.09 -0.73 -1.46
CA ALA A 138 -11.89 -0.52 -2.28
C ALA A 138 -11.67 -1.71 -3.23
N ILE A 139 -11.80 -2.96 -2.76
CA ILE A 139 -11.71 -4.17 -3.59
C ILE A 139 -12.74 -4.12 -4.73
N ARG A 140 -14.00 -3.80 -4.44
CA ARG A 140 -15.04 -3.69 -5.47
C ARG A 140 -14.71 -2.59 -6.48
N TYR A 141 -14.26 -1.43 -6.01
CA TYR A 141 -13.94 -0.30 -6.89
C TYR A 141 -12.78 -0.60 -7.85
N PHE A 142 -11.64 -1.04 -7.32
CA PHE A 142 -10.45 -1.29 -8.12
C PHE A 142 -10.53 -2.63 -8.87
N GLY A 143 -11.14 -3.64 -8.26
CA GLY A 143 -11.29 -4.97 -8.85
C GLY A 143 -12.22 -4.96 -10.08
N SER A 144 -13.36 -4.27 -10.02
CA SER A 144 -14.26 -4.12 -11.18
C SER A 144 -13.63 -3.40 -12.38
N ARG A 145 -12.52 -2.69 -12.14
CA ARG A 145 -11.75 -1.97 -13.17
C ARG A 145 -10.50 -2.73 -13.61
N ASP A 146 -10.28 -3.94 -13.08
CA ASP A 146 -9.06 -4.72 -13.31
C ASP A 146 -7.77 -3.97 -12.94
N ARG A 147 -7.80 -3.23 -11.81
CA ARG A 147 -6.67 -2.42 -11.32
C ARG A 147 -6.03 -2.97 -10.04
N ILE A 148 -6.47 -4.09 -9.50
CA ILE A 148 -5.76 -4.78 -8.42
C ILE A 148 -4.74 -5.72 -9.07
N ASN A 149 -3.48 -5.32 -9.10
CA ASN A 149 -2.42 -6.10 -9.71
C ASN A 149 -1.73 -7.04 -8.71
N HIS A 150 -1.77 -6.70 -7.43
CA HIS A 150 -1.33 -7.53 -6.31
C HIS A 150 -2.20 -7.27 -5.08
N CYS A 151 -2.12 -8.15 -4.08
CA CYS A 151 -2.85 -7.94 -2.83
C CYS A 151 -2.00 -8.34 -1.63
N HIS A 152 -1.94 -7.44 -0.64
CA HIS A 152 -1.52 -7.71 0.73
C HIS A 152 -2.76 -7.87 1.60
N PHE A 153 -2.90 -9.06 2.18
CA PHE A 153 -4.09 -9.45 2.93
C PHE A 153 -3.73 -9.58 4.40
N ARG A 154 -3.69 -8.45 5.08
CA ARG A 154 -3.36 -8.32 6.50
C ARG A 154 -4.41 -7.52 7.24
N ASN A 155 -4.45 -7.60 8.55
CA ASN A 155 -5.39 -6.89 9.39
C ASN A 155 -4.69 -5.98 10.39
N VAL A 156 -5.36 -4.91 10.76
CA VAL A 156 -4.88 -3.91 11.72
C VAL A 156 -6.00 -3.52 12.67
N ARG A 157 -5.61 -3.14 13.90
CA ARG A 157 -6.48 -2.43 14.84
C ARG A 157 -6.09 -0.97 14.83
N VAL A 158 -7.02 -0.09 14.50
CA VAL A 158 -6.78 1.33 14.34
C VAL A 158 -7.23 2.08 15.59
N ASP A 159 -6.30 2.78 16.22
CA ASP A 159 -6.61 3.69 17.34
C ASP A 159 -6.97 5.09 16.79
N THR A 160 -6.15 5.58 15.87
CA THR A 160 -6.38 6.85 15.19
C THR A 160 -6.04 6.70 13.70
N PRO A 161 -7.02 6.83 12.80
CA PRO A 161 -6.78 6.71 11.37
C PRO A 161 -5.57 7.53 10.91
N TYR A 162 -4.76 6.96 10.03
CA TYR A 162 -3.47 7.46 9.53
C TYR A 162 -2.32 7.48 10.55
N TYR A 163 -2.59 7.63 11.85
CA TYR A 163 -1.56 8.06 12.80
C TYR A 163 -1.20 7.02 13.85
N LYS A 164 -2.13 6.11 14.16
CA LYS A 164 -1.84 5.11 15.19
C LYS A 164 -2.62 3.83 14.98
N TYR A 165 -1.89 2.72 14.87
CA TYR A 165 -2.47 1.41 14.62
C TYR A 165 -1.52 0.29 15.04
N LEU A 166 -2.08 -0.91 15.17
CA LEU A 166 -1.39 -2.15 15.51
C LEU A 166 -1.69 -3.20 14.43
N GLU A 167 -0.67 -3.78 13.84
CA GLU A 167 -0.81 -4.95 12.96
C GLU A 167 -1.13 -6.18 13.82
N VAL A 168 -2.20 -6.89 13.48
CA VAL A 168 -2.76 -7.98 14.31
C VAL A 168 -3.10 -9.20 13.46
N PRO A 169 -3.34 -10.38 14.09
CA PRO A 169 -3.93 -11.53 13.40
C PRO A 169 -5.20 -11.16 12.64
N HIS A 170 -5.49 -11.90 11.55
CA HIS A 170 -6.63 -11.63 10.67
C HIS A 170 -7.99 -11.54 11.38
N ASP A 171 -8.14 -12.23 12.48
CA ASP A 171 -9.37 -12.32 13.29
C ASP A 171 -9.44 -11.30 14.46
N GLU A 172 -8.45 -10.41 14.60
CA GLU A 172 -8.36 -9.46 15.73
C GLU A 172 -8.44 -7.99 15.32
N GLY A 173 -8.45 -7.67 14.03
CA GLY A 173 -8.43 -6.30 13.53
C GLY A 173 -9.79 -5.74 13.15
N ASP A 174 -9.76 -4.51 12.68
CA ASP A 174 -10.94 -3.74 12.31
C ASP A 174 -11.39 -3.98 10.86
N CYS A 175 -10.55 -4.61 10.03
CA CYS A 175 -10.92 -5.00 8.68
C CYS A 175 -11.81 -6.25 8.69
N ASP A 176 -12.98 -6.19 8.04
CA ASP A 176 -13.79 -7.38 7.78
C ASP A 176 -13.14 -8.24 6.68
N MET A 177 -12.26 -9.14 7.10
CA MET A 177 -11.51 -10.02 6.20
C MET A 177 -12.41 -10.97 5.41
N LEU A 178 -13.54 -11.40 5.99
CA LEU A 178 -14.51 -12.24 5.28
C LEU A 178 -15.23 -11.46 4.18
N ALA A 179 -15.64 -10.21 4.46
CA ALA A 179 -16.21 -9.33 3.44
C ALA A 179 -15.22 -9.01 2.33
N CYS A 180 -13.92 -8.86 2.65
CA CYS A 180 -12.87 -8.71 1.66
C CYS A 180 -12.79 -9.92 0.73
N MET A 181 -12.77 -11.15 1.26
CA MET A 181 -12.74 -12.37 0.43
C MET A 181 -13.98 -12.48 -0.45
N LYS A 182 -15.16 -12.16 0.06
CA LYS A 182 -16.40 -12.09 -0.73
C LYS A 182 -16.31 -11.04 -1.84
N ALA A 183 -15.73 -9.87 -1.56
CA ALA A 183 -15.53 -8.82 -2.55
C ALA A 183 -14.55 -9.26 -3.67
N PHE A 184 -13.45 -9.94 -3.34
CA PHE A 184 -12.53 -10.52 -4.32
C PHE A 184 -13.25 -11.54 -5.21
N GLN A 185 -14.06 -12.41 -4.64
CA GLN A 185 -14.88 -13.36 -5.40
C GLN A 185 -15.86 -12.65 -6.33
N GLN A 186 -16.56 -11.62 -5.84
CA GLN A 186 -17.53 -10.84 -6.63
C GLN A 186 -16.91 -10.17 -7.86
N VAL A 187 -15.68 -9.67 -7.74
CA VAL A 187 -14.96 -9.01 -8.85
C VAL A 187 -14.15 -9.99 -9.72
N GLY A 188 -14.17 -11.28 -9.41
CA GLY A 188 -13.42 -12.29 -10.16
C GLY A 188 -11.90 -12.18 -10.05
N TYR A 189 -11.39 -11.68 -8.90
CA TYR A 189 -9.94 -11.57 -8.69
C TYR A 189 -9.28 -12.95 -8.66
N SER A 190 -8.28 -13.16 -9.50
CA SER A 190 -7.61 -14.46 -9.67
C SER A 190 -6.08 -14.39 -9.53
N ARG A 191 -5.54 -13.27 -9.06
CA ARG A 191 -4.10 -13.07 -8.87
C ARG A 191 -3.69 -13.42 -7.44
N LEU A 192 -2.39 -13.31 -7.19
CA LEU A 192 -1.82 -13.63 -5.89
C LEU A 192 -2.35 -12.73 -4.77
N ILE A 193 -2.61 -13.35 -3.65
CA ILE A 193 -2.89 -12.74 -2.36
C ILE A 193 -1.81 -13.24 -1.39
N ILE A 194 -1.10 -12.34 -0.73
CA ILE A 194 -0.10 -12.68 0.27
C ILE A 194 -0.45 -12.05 1.62
N PRO A 195 -0.06 -12.67 2.73
CA PRO A 195 -0.35 -12.12 4.06
C PRO A 195 0.49 -10.88 4.42
N ASP A 196 1.57 -10.58 3.68
CA ASP A 196 2.54 -9.52 3.94
C ASP A 196 3.16 -9.61 5.35
N HIS A 197 2.78 -8.73 6.27
CA HIS A 197 3.24 -8.81 7.64
C HIS A 197 2.37 -9.79 8.45
N THR A 198 2.98 -10.86 8.89
CA THR A 198 2.32 -11.82 9.79
C THR A 198 2.87 -11.67 11.22
N PRO A 199 2.03 -11.91 12.26
CA PRO A 199 2.54 -12.01 13.61
C PRO A 199 3.70 -13.01 13.70
N GLU A 200 4.78 -12.62 14.38
CA GLU A 200 5.97 -13.46 14.49
C GLU A 200 5.85 -14.39 15.69
N PHE A 201 5.95 -15.68 15.44
CA PHE A 201 6.08 -16.71 16.48
C PHE A 201 7.56 -17.09 16.61
N SER A 202 8.07 -17.09 17.86
CA SER A 202 9.43 -17.51 18.21
C SER A 202 9.49 -19.03 18.39
#